data_42c08d13a1b12c8100fbad5ff517e111
#
_entry.id   42c08d13a1b12c8100fbad5ff517e111
#
_cell.length_a   1.000
_cell.length_b   1.000
_cell.length_c   1.000
_cell.angle_alpha   90.00
_cell.angle_beta   90.00
_cell.angle_gamma   90.00
#
_symmetry.space_group_name_H-M   'P 1'
#
loop_
_entity.id
_entity.type
_entity.pdbx_description
1 polymer ?
#
loop_
_entity_poly.entity_id
_entity_poly.type
_entity_poly.pdbx_seq_one_letter_code
_entity_poly.pdbx_strand_id
1 'polypeptide(L)'
;TTLVSNTLLFAISNFSSKLLSFFIRPYLSYALDSPDVMGVSSLLQQATNLLIPVVSLGVAYAIIRFGLDKENDKASVFVNGAATIGLGFLVLLLAMPLVSLIPNAAEYLPFLYLCVLASCLRTLCTQFIRSRMLNRLVAIDGVLTTLSLLLYYLLFLSVLRMGATGFLLANALADLTSMVFVFFAGGCWRYCKPKRFDRGLWREMLRYCLPMIPASISFWI
;
A
#
# COMPACT_ATOMS: atom_id res chain seq x y z
N THR A 1 -4.64 32.40 -4.25
CA THR A 1 -5.76 31.57 -4.78
C THR A 1 -5.39 30.11 -4.95
N THR A 2 -4.16 29.76 -5.34
CA THR A 2 -3.74 28.36 -5.55
C THR A 2 -3.60 27.56 -4.25
N LEU A 3 -3.16 28.19 -3.15
CA LEU A 3 -2.98 27.49 -1.86
C LEU A 3 -4.34 27.07 -1.27
N VAL A 4 -5.29 27.99 -1.23
CA VAL A 4 -6.64 27.73 -0.71
C VAL A 4 -7.34 26.66 -1.54
N SER A 5 -7.24 26.72 -2.88
CA SER A 5 -7.82 25.72 -3.78
C SER A 5 -7.22 24.32 -3.56
N ASN A 6 -5.90 24.22 -3.37
CA ASN A 6 -5.24 22.94 -3.09
C ASN A 6 -5.63 22.40 -1.70
N THR A 7 -5.74 23.26 -0.69
CA THR A 7 -6.15 22.85 0.67
C THR A 7 -7.61 22.35 0.67
N LEU A 8 -8.52 23.06 -0.02
CA LEU A 8 -9.90 22.65 -0.18
C LEU A 8 -10.03 21.29 -0.92
N LEU A 9 -9.30 21.12 -2.02
CA LEU A 9 -9.25 19.84 -2.75
C LEU A 9 -8.78 18.69 -1.87
N PHE A 10 -7.74 18.93 -1.07
CA PHE A 10 -7.21 17.93 -0.13
C PHE A 10 -8.20 17.61 0.99
N ALA A 11 -8.86 18.63 1.54
CA ALA A 11 -9.88 18.48 2.56
C ALA A 11 -11.09 17.68 2.04
N ILE A 12 -11.61 18.04 0.88
CA ILE A 12 -12.75 17.35 0.24
C ILE A 12 -12.40 15.90 -0.07
N SER A 13 -11.22 15.62 -0.64
CA SER A 13 -10.80 14.26 -0.96
C SER A 13 -10.63 13.37 0.28
N ASN A 14 -10.00 13.92 1.32
CA ASN A 14 -9.84 13.20 2.59
C ASN A 14 -11.19 12.95 3.27
N PHE A 15 -12.08 13.93 3.24
CA PHE A 15 -13.42 13.79 3.79
C PHE A 15 -14.24 12.74 3.02
N SER A 16 -14.23 12.80 1.70
CA SER A 16 -14.94 11.84 0.83
C SER A 16 -14.43 10.40 1.05
N SER A 17 -13.11 10.20 1.11
CA SER A 17 -12.52 8.88 1.37
C SER A 17 -12.88 8.35 2.76
N LYS A 18 -12.87 9.22 3.78
CA LYS A 18 -13.26 8.81 5.15
C LYS A 18 -14.75 8.51 5.26
N LEU A 19 -15.59 9.27 4.58
CA LEU A 19 -17.02 9.07 4.55
C LEU A 19 -17.37 7.73 3.87
N LEU A 20 -16.73 7.43 2.74
CA LEU A 20 -16.87 6.13 2.09
C LEU A 20 -16.37 4.98 2.99
N SER A 21 -15.24 5.15 3.65
CA SER A 21 -14.69 4.15 4.60
C SER A 21 -15.61 3.93 5.79
N PHE A 22 -16.35 4.95 6.21
CA PHE A 22 -17.35 4.83 7.28
C PHE A 22 -18.51 3.91 6.85
N PHE A 23 -18.95 3.97 5.61
CA PHE A 23 -19.99 3.07 5.09
C PHE A 23 -19.49 1.66 4.78
N ILE A 24 -18.21 1.49 4.48
CA ILE A 24 -17.61 0.18 4.21
C ILE A 24 -17.65 -0.73 5.44
N ARG A 25 -17.42 -0.19 6.65
CA ARG A 25 -17.39 -1.01 7.88
C ARG A 25 -18.73 -1.70 8.21
N PRO A 26 -19.88 -0.98 8.28
CA PRO A 26 -21.17 -1.62 8.46
C PRO A 26 -21.51 -2.59 7.33
N TYR A 27 -21.16 -2.24 6.10
CA TYR A 27 -21.34 -3.11 4.94
C TYR A 27 -20.58 -4.43 5.09
N LEU A 28 -19.31 -4.41 5.52
CA LEU A 28 -18.52 -5.61 5.78
C LEU A 28 -19.15 -6.49 6.87
N SER A 29 -19.66 -5.89 7.93
CA SER A 29 -20.35 -6.62 9.00
C SER A 29 -21.62 -7.32 8.52
N TYR A 30 -22.27 -6.78 7.49
CA TYR A 30 -23.46 -7.38 6.88
C TYR A 30 -23.10 -8.41 5.77
N ALA A 31 -22.06 -8.14 5.00
CA ALA A 31 -21.68 -8.94 3.83
C ALA A 31 -20.86 -10.19 4.17
N LEU A 32 -20.24 -10.24 5.36
CA LEU A 32 -19.54 -11.43 5.85
C LEU A 32 -20.55 -12.28 6.65
N ASP A 33 -20.87 -13.45 6.10
CA ASP A 33 -21.96 -14.32 6.54
C ASP A 33 -21.86 -14.82 8.01
N SER A 34 -20.68 -14.71 8.64
CA SER A 34 -20.48 -15.16 10.02
C SER A 34 -19.45 -14.31 10.77
N PRO A 35 -19.59 -14.20 12.12
CA PRO A 35 -18.60 -13.55 12.98
C PRO A 35 -17.19 -14.15 12.85
N ASP A 36 -17.09 -15.46 12.58
CA ASP A 36 -15.81 -16.16 12.42
C ASP A 36 -15.06 -15.68 11.17
N VAL A 37 -15.76 -15.55 10.04
CA VAL A 37 -15.17 -15.03 8.78
C VAL A 37 -14.74 -13.57 8.95
N MET A 38 -15.50 -12.77 9.69
CA MET A 38 -15.11 -11.40 10.00
C MET A 38 -13.87 -11.35 10.89
N GLY A 39 -13.76 -12.24 11.89
CA GLY A 39 -12.60 -12.40 12.74
C GLY A 39 -11.35 -12.76 11.95
N VAL A 40 -11.42 -13.78 11.10
CA VAL A 40 -10.33 -14.19 10.19
C VAL A 40 -9.93 -13.05 9.26
N SER A 41 -10.87 -12.37 8.64
CA SER A 41 -10.60 -11.23 7.75
C SER A 41 -9.88 -10.10 8.48
N SER A 42 -10.25 -9.81 9.73
CA SER A 42 -9.63 -8.79 10.56
C SER A 42 -8.19 -9.19 10.94
N LEU A 43 -7.95 -10.44 11.30
CA LEU A 43 -6.61 -10.96 11.59
C LEU A 43 -5.70 -10.91 10.37
N LEU A 44 -6.20 -11.30 9.20
CA LEU A 44 -5.46 -11.23 7.94
C LEU A 44 -5.13 -9.79 7.56
N GLN A 45 -6.04 -8.84 7.80
CA GLN A 45 -5.77 -7.42 7.60
C GLN A 45 -4.67 -6.91 8.53
N GLN A 46 -4.71 -7.28 9.81
CA GLN A 46 -3.65 -6.91 10.76
C GLN A 46 -2.30 -7.52 10.39
N ALA A 47 -2.28 -8.79 9.98
CA ALA A 47 -1.08 -9.43 9.47
C ALA A 47 -0.51 -8.68 8.25
N THR A 48 -1.36 -8.29 7.30
CA THR A 48 -0.96 -7.48 6.15
C THR A 48 -0.34 -6.14 6.60
N ASN A 49 -1.01 -5.43 7.51
CA ASN A 49 -0.54 -4.15 8.03
C ASN A 49 0.81 -4.23 8.75
N LEU A 50 1.07 -5.33 9.47
CA LEU A 50 2.37 -5.60 10.10
C LEU A 50 3.46 -5.98 9.10
N LEU A 51 3.11 -6.74 8.05
CA LEU A 51 4.06 -7.16 7.04
C LEU A 51 4.50 -6.03 6.12
N ILE A 52 3.64 -5.05 5.82
CA ILE A 52 3.97 -3.92 4.95
C ILE A 52 5.23 -3.16 5.42
N PRO A 53 5.34 -2.65 6.67
CA PRO A 53 6.55 -1.95 7.11
C PRO A 53 7.77 -2.87 7.18
N VAL A 54 7.60 -4.16 7.46
CA VAL A 54 8.69 -5.14 7.47
C VAL A 54 9.23 -5.38 6.07
N VAL A 55 8.37 -5.66 5.10
CA VAL A 55 8.74 -5.93 3.70
C VAL A 55 9.29 -4.67 3.02
N SER A 56 8.67 -3.52 3.26
CA SER A 56 9.14 -2.25 2.69
C SER A 56 10.34 -1.66 3.43
N LEU A 57 10.75 -2.23 4.57
CA LEU A 57 11.76 -1.65 5.48
C LEU A 57 11.50 -0.17 5.78
N GLY A 58 10.23 0.25 5.78
CA GLY A 58 9.85 1.64 6.01
C GLY A 58 10.29 2.62 4.90
N VAL A 59 10.66 2.14 3.72
CA VAL A 59 11.21 2.94 2.60
C VAL A 59 10.29 4.07 2.15
N ALA A 60 9.00 3.98 2.46
CA ALA A 60 8.00 5.01 2.22
C ALA A 60 8.41 6.38 2.79
N TYR A 61 8.99 6.40 3.99
CA TYR A 61 9.47 7.64 4.64
C TYR A 61 10.70 8.21 3.94
N ALA A 62 11.64 7.34 3.52
CA ALA A 62 12.81 7.78 2.77
C ALA A 62 12.44 8.36 1.42
N ILE A 63 11.49 7.76 0.70
CA ILE A 63 11.05 8.25 -0.61
C ILE A 63 10.54 9.69 -0.52
N ILE A 64 9.77 10.03 0.52
CA ILE A 64 9.31 11.41 0.73
C ILE A 64 10.50 12.30 1.03
N ARG A 65 11.34 11.96 2.01
CA ARG A 65 12.45 12.80 2.45
C ARG A 65 13.45 13.06 1.33
N PHE A 66 14.01 11.98 0.75
CA PHE A 66 15.04 12.09 -0.29
C PHE A 66 14.47 12.52 -1.64
N GLY A 67 13.19 12.25 -1.92
CA GLY A 67 12.52 12.71 -3.12
C GLY A 67 12.11 14.20 -3.10
N LEU A 68 11.98 14.82 -1.93
CA LEU A 68 11.79 16.26 -1.78
C LEU A 68 13.11 17.03 -1.92
N ASP A 69 14.23 16.38 -1.62
CA ASP A 69 15.55 16.96 -1.74
C ASP A 69 15.88 17.23 -3.21
N LYS A 70 16.36 18.43 -3.51
CA LYS A 70 16.71 18.86 -4.87
C LYS A 70 18.04 18.30 -5.33
N GLU A 71 18.91 17.93 -4.41
CA GLU A 71 20.24 17.37 -4.71
C GLU A 71 20.17 15.93 -5.20
N ASN A 72 19.12 15.20 -4.84
CA ASN A 72 18.94 13.80 -5.19
C ASN A 72 18.26 13.61 -6.55
N ASP A 73 18.81 12.72 -7.38
CA ASP A 73 18.13 12.30 -8.61
C ASP A 73 16.87 11.49 -8.28
N LYS A 74 15.71 12.00 -8.70
CA LYS A 74 14.41 11.38 -8.42
C LYS A 74 14.28 9.97 -9.00
N ALA A 75 14.99 9.68 -10.11
CA ALA A 75 15.01 8.34 -10.67
C ALA A 75 15.76 7.37 -9.75
N SER A 76 16.88 7.80 -9.19
CA SER A 76 17.65 7.00 -8.22
C SER A 76 16.83 6.71 -6.94
N VAL A 77 16.12 7.71 -6.42
CA VAL A 77 15.23 7.53 -5.25
C VAL A 77 14.13 6.50 -5.54
N PHE A 78 13.48 6.59 -6.71
CA PHE A 78 12.42 5.66 -7.08
C PHE A 78 12.94 4.23 -7.27
N VAL A 79 14.07 4.06 -7.98
CA VAL A 79 14.67 2.74 -8.24
C VAL A 79 15.19 2.10 -6.97
N ASN A 80 15.83 2.87 -6.08
CA ASN A 80 16.30 2.38 -4.79
C ASN A 80 15.14 1.95 -3.88
N GLY A 81 14.03 2.71 -3.89
CA GLY A 81 12.80 2.33 -3.20
C GLY A 81 12.19 1.03 -3.73
N ALA A 82 12.10 0.90 -5.06
CA ALA A 82 11.62 -0.32 -5.71
C ALA A 82 12.52 -1.53 -5.42
N ALA A 83 13.83 -1.35 -5.45
CA ALA A 83 14.80 -2.40 -5.12
C ALA A 83 14.66 -2.86 -3.66
N THR A 84 14.44 -1.94 -2.72
CA THR A 84 14.20 -2.27 -1.31
C THR A 84 12.95 -3.13 -1.13
N ILE A 85 11.83 -2.74 -1.75
CA ILE A 85 10.58 -3.51 -1.70
C ILE A 85 10.78 -4.88 -2.37
N GLY A 86 11.47 -4.94 -3.51
CA GLY A 86 11.76 -6.19 -4.20
C GLY A 86 12.57 -7.16 -3.34
N LEU A 87 13.62 -6.67 -2.66
CA LEU A 87 14.41 -7.47 -1.72
C LEU A 87 13.59 -7.94 -0.52
N GLY A 88 12.83 -7.04 0.10
CA GLY A 88 12.00 -7.40 1.25
C GLY A 88 10.93 -8.41 0.88
N PHE A 89 10.32 -8.29 -0.31
CA PHE A 89 9.35 -9.27 -0.78
C PHE A 89 9.99 -10.62 -1.12
N LEU A 90 11.21 -10.63 -1.66
CA LEU A 90 11.97 -11.85 -1.89
C LEU A 90 12.27 -12.57 -0.56
N VAL A 91 12.66 -11.84 0.48
CA VAL A 91 12.84 -12.40 1.83
C VAL A 91 11.52 -12.98 2.38
N LEU A 92 10.40 -12.27 2.16
CA LEU A 92 9.08 -12.76 2.55
C LEU A 92 8.71 -14.06 1.82
N LEU A 93 9.01 -14.17 0.52
CA LEU A 93 8.80 -15.40 -0.25
C LEU A 93 9.65 -16.56 0.27
N LEU A 94 10.92 -16.31 0.65
CA LEU A 94 11.78 -17.31 1.23
C LEU A 94 11.28 -17.77 2.62
N ALA A 95 10.57 -16.94 3.35
CA ALA A 95 9.93 -17.28 4.61
C ALA A 95 8.61 -18.06 4.45
N MET A 96 8.08 -18.21 3.22
CA MET A 96 6.82 -18.89 2.94
C MET A 96 6.73 -20.31 3.56
N PRO A 97 7.75 -21.19 3.48
CA PRO A 97 7.67 -22.51 4.05
C PRO A 97 7.54 -22.51 5.58
N LEU A 98 8.09 -21.49 6.26
CA LEU A 98 7.90 -21.34 7.71
C LEU A 98 6.47 -20.94 8.08
N VAL A 99 5.87 -20.05 7.30
CA VAL A 99 4.50 -19.56 7.56
C VAL A 99 3.46 -20.62 7.19
N SER A 100 3.74 -21.48 6.21
CA SER A 100 2.85 -22.60 5.84
C SER A 100 2.74 -23.69 6.90
N LEU A 101 3.60 -23.70 7.92
CA LEU A 101 3.50 -24.60 9.08
C LEU A 101 2.35 -24.22 10.02
N ILE A 102 1.78 -23.03 9.90
CA ILE A 102 0.65 -22.59 10.73
C ILE A 102 -0.63 -23.28 10.17
N PRO A 103 -1.34 -24.08 10.97
CA PRO A 103 -2.56 -24.75 10.54
C PRO A 103 -3.58 -23.72 10.02
N ASN A 104 -4.28 -24.05 8.94
CA ASN A 104 -5.32 -23.23 8.29
C ASN A 104 -4.83 -21.90 7.67
N ALA A 105 -3.55 -21.55 7.74
CA ALA A 105 -3.03 -20.34 7.10
C ALA A 105 -2.72 -20.55 5.61
N ALA A 106 -2.42 -21.77 5.19
CA ALA A 106 -1.94 -22.10 3.85
C ALA A 106 -2.92 -21.64 2.73
N GLU A 107 -4.21 -21.70 2.98
CA GLU A 107 -5.24 -21.27 2.03
C GLU A 107 -5.20 -19.75 1.76
N TYR A 108 -4.89 -18.94 2.78
CA TYR A 108 -4.90 -17.47 2.68
C TYR A 108 -3.55 -16.88 2.26
N LEU A 109 -2.46 -17.66 2.35
CA LEU A 109 -1.09 -17.19 2.09
C LEU A 109 -0.91 -16.53 0.71
N PRO A 110 -1.34 -17.12 -0.42
CA PRO A 110 -1.14 -16.51 -1.72
C PRO A 110 -1.86 -15.16 -1.84
N PHE A 111 -3.06 -15.06 -1.27
CA PHE A 111 -3.83 -13.81 -1.27
C PHE A 111 -3.21 -12.76 -0.36
N LEU A 112 -2.69 -13.16 0.81
CA LEU A 112 -2.01 -12.29 1.74
C LEU A 112 -0.71 -11.73 1.11
N TYR A 113 0.09 -12.56 0.46
CA TYR A 113 1.31 -12.12 -0.23
C TYR A 113 1.01 -11.18 -1.39
N LEU A 114 -0.04 -11.46 -2.16
CA LEU A 114 -0.51 -10.57 -3.22
C LEU A 114 -0.92 -9.22 -2.64
N CYS A 115 -1.64 -9.21 -1.52
CA CYS A 115 -2.09 -8.00 -0.82
C CYS A 115 -0.89 -7.17 -0.33
N VAL A 116 0.09 -7.81 0.34
CA VAL A 116 1.31 -7.13 0.81
C VAL A 116 2.10 -6.53 -0.35
N LEU A 117 2.29 -7.28 -1.44
CA LEU A 117 3.00 -6.78 -2.62
C LEU A 117 2.27 -5.59 -3.25
N ALA A 118 0.97 -5.71 -3.47
CA ALA A 118 0.14 -4.65 -4.05
C ALA A 118 0.21 -3.37 -3.20
N SER A 119 0.06 -3.51 -1.88
CA SER A 119 0.11 -2.39 -0.93
C SER A 119 1.50 -1.73 -0.88
N CYS A 120 2.58 -2.52 -0.92
CA CYS A 120 3.94 -1.98 -0.97
C CYS A 120 4.21 -1.20 -2.26
N LEU A 121 3.81 -1.74 -3.42
CA LEU A 121 3.98 -1.09 -4.72
C LEU A 121 3.12 0.18 -4.84
N ARG A 122 1.88 0.13 -4.37
CA ARG A 122 1.02 1.32 -4.28
C ARG A 122 1.66 2.38 -3.41
N THR A 123 2.14 2.00 -2.22
CA THR A 123 2.79 2.93 -1.28
C THR A 123 4.01 3.59 -1.93
N LEU A 124 4.86 2.83 -2.63
CA LEU A 124 5.99 3.35 -3.39
C LEU A 124 5.55 4.47 -4.35
N CYS A 125 4.57 4.17 -5.22
CA CYS A 125 4.10 5.11 -6.23
C CYS A 125 3.46 6.35 -5.60
N THR A 126 2.61 6.16 -4.58
CA THR A 126 1.89 7.25 -3.91
C THR A 126 2.86 8.17 -3.14
N GLN A 127 3.86 7.63 -2.44
CA GLN A 127 4.86 8.45 -1.76
C GLN A 127 5.78 9.16 -2.75
N PHE A 128 6.07 8.54 -3.88
CA PHE A 128 6.86 9.18 -4.93
C PHE A 128 6.12 10.37 -5.57
N ILE A 129 4.82 10.26 -5.87
CA ILE A 129 4.08 11.42 -6.41
C ILE A 129 3.89 12.53 -5.34
N ARG A 130 3.82 12.17 -4.04
CA ARG A 130 3.84 13.14 -2.93
C ARG A 130 5.16 13.90 -2.87
N SER A 131 6.29 13.22 -3.00
CA SER A 131 7.61 13.86 -3.03
C SER A 131 7.78 14.80 -4.22
N ARG A 132 7.01 14.59 -5.30
CA ARG A 132 6.94 15.48 -6.47
C ARG A 132 5.90 16.61 -6.33
N MET A 133 5.27 16.74 -5.15
CA MET A 133 4.23 17.75 -4.87
C MET A 133 3.01 17.67 -5.79
N LEU A 134 2.69 16.48 -6.34
CA LEU A 134 1.52 16.25 -7.17
C LEU A 134 0.26 16.03 -6.32
N ASN A 135 -0.07 16.98 -5.46
CA ASN A 135 -1.12 16.85 -4.45
C ASN A 135 -2.51 16.57 -5.03
N ARG A 136 -2.81 17.10 -6.22
CA ARG A 136 -4.09 16.83 -6.90
C ARG A 136 -4.23 15.36 -7.27
N LEU A 137 -3.13 14.76 -7.75
CA LEU A 137 -3.14 13.34 -8.14
C LEU A 137 -3.27 12.44 -6.91
N VAL A 138 -2.62 12.79 -5.80
CA VAL A 138 -2.78 12.09 -4.51
C VAL A 138 -4.22 12.14 -4.02
N ALA A 139 -4.89 13.29 -4.17
CA ALA A 139 -6.29 13.46 -3.79
C ALA A 139 -7.23 12.59 -4.64
N ILE A 140 -7.03 12.56 -5.95
CA ILE A 140 -7.81 11.72 -6.88
C ILE A 140 -7.58 10.24 -6.58
N ASP A 141 -6.32 9.84 -6.34
CA ASP A 141 -5.96 8.46 -5.98
C ASP A 141 -6.69 8.00 -4.71
N GLY A 142 -6.78 8.85 -3.69
CA GLY A 142 -7.50 8.51 -2.45
C GLY A 142 -8.97 8.18 -2.69
N VAL A 143 -9.66 8.97 -3.51
CA VAL A 143 -11.05 8.72 -3.88
C VAL A 143 -11.17 7.47 -4.75
N LEU A 144 -10.32 7.34 -5.77
CA LEU A 144 -10.31 6.20 -6.68
C LEU A 144 -10.12 4.88 -5.92
N THR A 145 -9.14 4.84 -5.01
CA THR A 145 -8.87 3.65 -4.20
C THR A 145 -10.08 3.24 -3.38
N THR A 146 -10.73 4.20 -2.73
CA THR A 146 -11.88 3.90 -1.86
C THR A 146 -13.09 3.43 -2.67
N LEU A 147 -13.34 4.05 -3.83
CA LEU A 147 -14.39 3.62 -4.75
C LEU A 147 -14.10 2.22 -5.32
N SER A 148 -12.87 1.98 -5.77
CA SER A 148 -12.46 0.66 -6.27
C SER A 148 -12.62 -0.40 -5.21
N LEU A 149 -12.22 -0.11 -3.97
CA LEU A 149 -12.37 -1.02 -2.84
C LEU A 149 -13.84 -1.37 -2.58
N LEU A 150 -14.72 -0.36 -2.58
CA LEU A 150 -16.16 -0.59 -2.43
C LEU A 150 -16.72 -1.47 -3.54
N LEU A 151 -16.36 -1.20 -4.80
CA LEU A 151 -16.81 -1.99 -5.94
C LEU A 151 -16.32 -3.44 -5.86
N TYR A 152 -15.06 -3.66 -5.48
CA TYR A 152 -14.52 -5.01 -5.33
C TYR A 152 -15.13 -5.74 -4.12
N TYR A 153 -15.45 -5.04 -3.02
CA TYR A 153 -16.19 -5.66 -1.92
C TYR A 153 -17.60 -6.09 -2.35
N LEU A 154 -18.33 -5.24 -3.08
CA LEU A 154 -19.63 -5.60 -3.63
C LEU A 154 -19.53 -6.83 -4.54
N LEU A 155 -18.52 -6.89 -5.39
CA LEU A 155 -18.32 -8.01 -6.31
C LEU A 155 -17.95 -9.31 -5.58
N PHE A 156 -16.89 -9.28 -4.75
CA PHE A 156 -16.35 -10.51 -4.16
C PHE A 156 -17.10 -11.00 -2.94
N LEU A 157 -17.68 -10.11 -2.13
CA LEU A 157 -18.40 -10.49 -0.93
C LEU A 157 -19.89 -10.70 -1.19
N SER A 158 -20.57 -9.79 -1.92
CA SER A 158 -22.02 -9.93 -2.14
C SER A 158 -22.38 -10.83 -3.32
N VAL A 159 -21.67 -10.70 -4.46
CA VAL A 159 -22.00 -11.47 -5.67
C VAL A 159 -21.35 -12.85 -5.63
N LEU A 160 -20.03 -12.91 -5.40
CA LEU A 160 -19.25 -14.15 -5.44
C LEU A 160 -19.19 -14.88 -4.09
N ARG A 161 -19.54 -14.23 -2.99
CA ARG A 161 -19.58 -14.79 -1.62
C ARG A 161 -18.30 -15.53 -1.21
N MET A 162 -17.14 -14.96 -1.55
CA MET A 162 -15.83 -15.58 -1.32
C MET A 162 -15.32 -15.47 0.13
N GLY A 163 -16.07 -14.84 1.04
CA GLY A 163 -15.68 -14.71 2.44
C GLY A 163 -14.33 -13.99 2.66
N ALA A 164 -13.46 -14.55 3.50
CA ALA A 164 -12.17 -13.93 3.86
C ALA A 164 -11.19 -13.83 2.67
N THR A 165 -11.19 -14.80 1.76
CA THR A 165 -10.37 -14.73 0.53
C THR A 165 -10.82 -13.62 -0.39
N GLY A 166 -12.14 -13.42 -0.53
CA GLY A 166 -12.72 -12.30 -1.28
C GLY A 166 -12.36 -10.95 -0.68
N PHE A 167 -12.32 -10.86 0.64
CA PHE A 167 -11.87 -9.66 1.35
C PHE A 167 -10.42 -9.30 1.02
N LEU A 168 -9.47 -10.25 1.10
CA LEU A 168 -8.08 -10.02 0.74
C LEU A 168 -7.91 -9.67 -0.74
N LEU A 169 -8.61 -10.39 -1.62
CA LEU A 169 -8.53 -10.15 -3.06
C LEU A 169 -9.06 -8.76 -3.43
N ALA A 170 -10.14 -8.31 -2.81
CA ALA A 170 -10.67 -6.97 -3.00
C ALA A 170 -9.67 -5.89 -2.61
N ASN A 171 -9.00 -6.04 -1.45
CA ASN A 171 -7.95 -5.13 -1.00
C ASN A 171 -6.76 -5.11 -1.97
N ALA A 172 -6.27 -6.29 -2.38
CA ALA A 172 -5.16 -6.40 -3.32
C ALA A 172 -5.47 -5.74 -4.67
N LEU A 173 -6.66 -5.98 -5.22
CA LEU A 173 -7.07 -5.40 -6.49
C LEU A 173 -7.33 -3.90 -6.40
N ALA A 174 -7.86 -3.39 -5.29
CA ALA A 174 -8.00 -1.96 -5.07
C ALA A 174 -6.64 -1.27 -5.04
N ASP A 175 -5.67 -1.85 -4.32
CA ASP A 175 -4.30 -1.34 -4.26
C ASP A 175 -3.59 -1.41 -5.63
N LEU A 176 -3.79 -2.50 -6.38
CA LEU A 176 -3.25 -2.63 -7.74
C LEU A 176 -3.86 -1.60 -8.70
N THR A 177 -5.18 -1.39 -8.63
CA THR A 177 -5.88 -0.39 -9.45
C THR A 177 -5.33 1.01 -9.18
N SER A 178 -5.18 1.37 -7.90
CA SER A 178 -4.56 2.62 -7.47
C SER A 178 -3.11 2.72 -7.95
N MET A 179 -2.33 1.67 -7.76
CA MET A 179 -0.92 1.63 -8.19
C MET A 179 -0.80 1.87 -9.70
N VAL A 180 -1.58 1.17 -10.51
CA VAL A 180 -1.59 1.32 -11.96
C VAL A 180 -1.97 2.76 -12.36
N PHE A 181 -3.03 3.30 -11.76
CA PHE A 181 -3.45 4.67 -12.01
C PHE A 181 -2.33 5.67 -11.68
N VAL A 182 -1.76 5.60 -10.48
CA VAL A 182 -0.69 6.50 -10.04
C VAL A 182 0.58 6.33 -10.87
N PHE A 183 0.93 5.09 -11.25
CA PHE A 183 2.10 4.78 -12.06
C PHE A 183 2.04 5.46 -13.43
N PHE A 184 0.90 5.39 -14.10
CA PHE A 184 0.71 6.02 -15.42
C PHE A 184 0.43 7.52 -15.32
N ALA A 185 -0.56 7.94 -14.54
CA ALA A 185 -0.94 9.34 -14.39
C ALA A 185 0.15 10.19 -13.73
N GLY A 186 0.89 9.62 -12.77
CA GLY A 186 2.05 10.26 -12.12
C GLY A 186 3.32 10.24 -12.97
N GLY A 187 3.33 9.50 -14.08
CA GLY A 187 4.51 9.35 -14.94
C GLY A 187 5.67 8.64 -14.25
N CYS A 188 5.39 7.75 -13.27
CA CYS A 188 6.41 7.00 -12.54
C CYS A 188 7.23 6.09 -13.46
N TRP A 189 6.63 5.61 -14.55
CA TRP A 189 7.31 4.80 -15.56
C TRP A 189 8.56 5.46 -16.16
N ARG A 190 8.59 6.81 -16.22
CA ARG A 190 9.76 7.58 -16.72
C ARG A 190 10.97 7.50 -15.78
N TYR A 191 10.73 7.20 -14.52
CA TYR A 191 11.73 7.09 -13.46
C TYR A 191 12.15 5.64 -13.18
N CYS A 192 11.47 4.68 -13.77
CA CYS A 192 11.79 3.26 -13.67
C CYS A 192 13.01 2.93 -14.57
N LYS A 193 14.20 3.41 -14.17
CA LYS A 193 15.47 3.23 -14.91
C LYS A 193 16.45 2.41 -14.07
N PRO A 194 16.54 1.07 -14.24
CA PRO A 194 17.40 0.21 -13.40
C PRO A 194 18.87 0.66 -13.34
N LYS A 195 19.36 1.29 -14.41
CA LYS A 195 20.74 1.84 -14.49
C LYS A 195 21.00 3.00 -13.53
N ARG A 196 19.96 3.59 -12.93
CA ARG A 196 20.07 4.70 -11.97
C ARG A 196 20.09 4.21 -10.51
N PHE A 197 20.32 2.92 -10.28
CA PHE A 197 20.54 2.41 -8.94
C PHE A 197 21.84 3.00 -8.35
N ASP A 198 21.72 3.67 -7.22
CA ASP A 198 22.81 4.30 -6.49
C ASP A 198 22.96 3.64 -5.11
N ARG A 199 24.07 2.92 -4.91
CA ARG A 199 24.39 2.24 -3.65
C ARG A 199 24.59 3.20 -2.48
N GLY A 200 25.17 4.38 -2.73
CA GLY A 200 25.41 5.39 -1.69
C GLY A 200 24.08 5.89 -1.14
N LEU A 201 23.23 6.40 -2.03
CA LEU A 201 21.89 6.88 -1.70
C LEU A 201 21.02 5.76 -1.08
N TRP A 202 21.12 4.52 -1.60
CA TRP A 202 20.37 3.38 -1.05
C TRP A 202 20.72 3.10 0.41
N ARG A 203 22.02 3.11 0.74
CA ARG A 203 22.51 2.91 2.11
C ARG A 203 22.02 4.02 3.05
N GLU A 204 22.02 5.27 2.60
CA GLU A 204 21.49 6.39 3.36
C GLU A 204 19.98 6.27 3.60
N MET A 205 19.22 5.91 2.56
CA MET A 205 17.79 5.66 2.67
C MET A 205 17.49 4.56 3.68
N LEU A 206 18.21 3.42 3.65
CA LEU A 206 18.03 2.33 4.60
C LEU A 206 18.40 2.75 6.02
N ARG A 207 19.52 3.45 6.19
CA ARG A 207 19.95 3.94 7.52
C ARG A 207 18.92 4.90 8.12
N TYR A 208 18.24 5.67 7.30
CA TYR A 208 17.15 6.55 7.73
C TYR A 208 15.88 5.77 8.11
N CYS A 209 15.55 4.71 7.39
CA CYS A 209 14.32 3.95 7.58
C CYS A 209 14.37 2.96 8.73
N LEU A 210 15.53 2.30 8.94
CA LEU A 210 15.69 1.25 9.95
C LEU A 210 15.18 1.66 11.35
N PRO A 211 15.53 2.85 11.90
CA PRO A 211 15.01 3.26 13.20
C PRO A 211 13.50 3.58 13.20
N MET A 212 12.88 3.74 12.03
CA MET A 212 11.43 4.02 11.94
C MET A 212 10.56 2.76 11.89
N ILE A 213 11.16 1.59 11.63
CA ILE A 213 10.43 0.31 11.59
C ILE A 213 9.76 0.00 12.93
N PRO A 214 10.46 0.04 14.10
CA PRO A 214 9.82 -0.20 15.39
C PRO A 214 8.64 0.73 15.66
N ALA A 215 8.78 2.01 15.34
CA ALA A 215 7.71 2.99 15.50
C ALA A 215 6.50 2.67 14.62
N SER A 216 6.73 2.21 13.38
CA SER A 216 5.66 1.82 12.47
C SER A 216 4.93 0.55 12.93
N ILE A 217 5.67 -0.41 13.50
CA ILE A 217 5.10 -1.65 14.06
C ILE A 217 4.28 -1.33 15.32
N SER A 218 4.84 -0.50 16.22
CA SER A 218 4.16 -0.11 17.47
C SER A 218 2.83 0.61 17.25
N PHE A 219 2.63 1.23 16.09
CA PHE A 219 1.38 1.89 15.75
C PHE A 219 0.24 0.87 15.48
N TRP A 220 0.57 -0.38 15.14
CA TRP A 220 -0.40 -1.43 14.79
C TRP A 220 -0.63 -2.47 15.91
N ILE A 221 0.18 -2.44 16.97
CA ILE A 221 0.00 -3.23 18.19
C ILE A 221 -0.87 -2.48 19.21
#